data_fb624fd9017e85604e5c153d616f43a2
#
_entry.id   fb624fd9017e85604e5c153d616f43a2
#
_cell.length_a   1.000
_cell.length_b   1.000
_cell.length_c   1.000
_cell.angle_alpha   90.00
_cell.angle_beta   90.00
_cell.angle_gamma   90.00
#
_symmetry.space_group_name_H-M   'P 1'
#
loop_
_entity.id
_entity.type
_entity.pdbx_description
1 polymer ?
#
loop_
_entity_poly.entity_id
_entity_poly.type
_entity_poly.pdbx_seq_one_letter_code
_entity_poly.pdbx_strand_id
1 'polypeptide(L)'
;QDTIPVQLTTDGEPNYTFNREDEGKLEGRFGAESTHWIPGSHRFYAVREDNRKVRDLWLINSLSTPYPTLKTYKAELAGDKHVTQYELLIGDVDTREVKKIDINRWPDQYIDILYISKDGKRLYFQRYNRPWNQSDICEVDVETGKVRVVIHEENKPYLDYQMRNVSFLNDGKEILFRSERNGWGHYYLYDTATGNLKNQLTDGIWVAGPVTKIDTIGRKMYFYGYGREKGIDPYYYILYEAQLDRPNAVRLLTPENASHDVSISPSYRYMVDSYSTVSQEPVNVVRNRNGKVIMTLEKPDLQPVYEMGWKAPERFKVKAADGVTDLYGVMWKPADFDSTKVYPIISNVYPGSFFEYVPTRFTINDVYNTRLAQLGFIVITVGHRGGTPMRGKAYHTYGYNNMRDYPLADDKYAIEQLAARYPFIDATKVGIYGHSGGGFMSAAAICTYPDFYSAAVSSAGNHDNRI
;
A
#
# COMPACT_ATOMS: atom_id res chain seq x y z
N GLN A 1 -41.89 0.92 19.16
CA GLN A 1 -40.55 0.23 19.24
C GLN A 1 -40.82 -1.14 19.82
N ASP A 2 -40.67 -2.19 19.05
CA ASP A 2 -40.72 -3.57 19.53
C ASP A 2 -39.58 -3.79 20.51
N THR A 3 -39.88 -4.14 21.73
CA THR A 3 -38.91 -4.39 22.79
C THR A 3 -38.38 -5.83 22.77
N ILE A 4 -39.00 -6.66 21.94
CA ILE A 4 -38.61 -8.08 21.83
C ILE A 4 -37.80 -8.28 20.52
N PRO A 5 -36.52 -8.66 20.59
CA PRO A 5 -35.72 -8.96 19.42
C PRO A 5 -36.29 -10.15 18.65
N VAL A 6 -36.31 -10.03 17.33
CA VAL A 6 -36.72 -11.13 16.42
C VAL A 6 -35.48 -11.69 15.75
N GLN A 7 -35.29 -12.98 15.90
CA GLN A 7 -34.19 -13.70 15.24
C GLN A 7 -34.49 -13.90 13.75
N LEU A 8 -33.61 -13.46 12.87
CA LEU A 8 -33.76 -13.56 11.42
C LEU A 8 -33.03 -14.78 10.83
N THR A 9 -31.98 -15.27 11.48
CA THR A 9 -31.22 -16.47 11.04
C THR A 9 -31.10 -17.46 12.19
N THR A 10 -31.16 -18.76 11.91
CA THR A 10 -31.13 -19.84 12.90
C THR A 10 -30.02 -20.85 12.66
N ASP A 11 -29.14 -20.58 11.70
CA ASP A 11 -28.08 -21.45 11.22
C ASP A 11 -26.68 -21.04 11.72
N GLY A 12 -26.62 -20.14 12.70
CA GLY A 12 -25.34 -19.70 13.30
C GLY A 12 -24.68 -20.84 14.11
N GLU A 13 -23.39 -21.02 13.90
CA GLU A 13 -22.53 -21.97 14.60
C GLU A 13 -21.21 -21.29 14.99
N PRO A 14 -20.43 -21.86 15.94
CA PRO A 14 -19.07 -21.39 16.17
C PRO A 14 -18.25 -21.36 14.89
N ASN A 15 -17.54 -20.27 14.65
CA ASN A 15 -16.77 -20.01 13.41
C ASN A 15 -17.61 -19.89 12.14
N TYR A 16 -18.93 -19.67 12.25
CA TYR A 16 -19.84 -19.38 11.15
C TYR A 16 -20.77 -18.24 11.58
N THR A 17 -20.24 -17.02 11.56
CA THR A 17 -20.84 -15.87 12.22
C THR A 17 -20.76 -14.62 11.36
N PHE A 18 -21.54 -13.61 11.74
CA PHE A 18 -21.48 -12.25 11.17
C PHE A 18 -20.42 -11.37 11.84
N ASN A 19 -19.74 -11.88 12.87
CA ASN A 19 -18.71 -11.16 13.62
C ASN A 19 -17.38 -11.92 13.52
N ARG A 20 -16.29 -11.18 13.45
CA ARG A 20 -14.96 -11.73 13.69
C ARG A 20 -14.84 -12.09 15.17
N GLU A 21 -14.59 -13.35 15.48
CA GLU A 21 -14.47 -13.83 16.86
C GLU A 21 -13.25 -13.27 17.63
N ASP A 22 -12.31 -12.62 16.94
CA ASP A 22 -11.01 -12.24 17.51
C ASP A 22 -10.95 -10.85 18.13
N GLU A 23 -11.90 -9.98 17.91
CA GLU A 23 -11.86 -8.63 18.47
C GLU A 23 -12.58 -8.54 19.81
N GLY A 24 -11.94 -9.08 20.85
CA GLY A 24 -12.27 -8.89 22.25
C GLY A 24 -13.71 -9.28 22.58
N LYS A 25 -13.88 -10.34 23.36
CA LYS A 25 -15.15 -10.78 23.95
C LYS A 25 -15.91 -9.58 24.53
N LEU A 26 -16.76 -8.98 23.77
CA LEU A 26 -17.86 -8.18 24.27
C LEU A 26 -18.88 -9.19 24.82
N GLU A 27 -18.69 -9.62 26.05
CA GLU A 27 -19.62 -10.49 26.75
C GLU A 27 -21.03 -9.90 26.60
N GLY A 28 -21.90 -10.63 25.88
CA GLY A 28 -23.32 -10.29 25.73
C GLY A 28 -23.69 -9.22 24.72
N ARG A 29 -22.79 -8.75 23.85
CA ARG A 29 -23.14 -7.88 22.74
C ARG A 29 -22.77 -8.52 21.40
N PHE A 30 -23.75 -8.82 20.59
CA PHE A 30 -23.55 -9.18 19.18
C PHE A 30 -23.28 -7.88 18.43
N GLY A 31 -22.04 -7.67 18.00
CA GLY A 31 -21.69 -6.54 17.14
C GLY A 31 -22.37 -6.71 15.78
N ALA A 32 -23.02 -5.66 15.28
CA ALA A 32 -23.59 -5.65 13.94
C ALA A 32 -22.63 -5.07 12.90
N GLU A 33 -21.33 -5.18 13.14
CA GLU A 33 -20.28 -4.51 12.34
C GLU A 33 -20.29 -4.94 10.86
N SER A 34 -20.70 -6.17 10.57
CA SER A 34 -20.85 -6.67 9.20
C SER A 34 -22.23 -6.40 8.59
N THR A 35 -23.16 -5.74 9.31
CA THR A 35 -24.53 -5.51 8.89
C THR A 35 -24.77 -4.04 8.60
N HIS A 36 -25.17 -3.71 7.39
CA HIS A 36 -25.34 -2.35 6.92
C HIS A 36 -26.72 -2.13 6.28
N TRP A 37 -27.40 -1.05 6.65
CA TRP A 37 -28.68 -0.68 6.06
C TRP A 37 -28.53 -0.28 4.59
N ILE A 38 -29.50 -0.73 3.79
CA ILE A 38 -29.64 -0.33 2.39
C ILE A 38 -30.42 0.98 2.32
N PRO A 39 -29.85 2.06 1.74
CA PRO A 39 -30.50 3.37 1.71
C PRO A 39 -31.93 3.34 1.16
N GLY A 40 -32.84 4.09 1.80
CA GLY A 40 -34.22 4.23 1.35
C GLY A 40 -35.09 2.98 1.43
N SER A 41 -34.66 1.97 2.18
CA SER A 41 -35.37 0.68 2.30
C SER A 41 -35.39 0.18 3.74
N HIS A 42 -36.19 -0.86 4.01
CA HIS A 42 -36.15 -1.65 5.23
C HIS A 42 -35.30 -2.90 5.09
N ARG A 43 -34.31 -2.84 4.21
CA ARG A 43 -33.37 -3.94 3.94
C ARG A 43 -31.99 -3.63 4.47
N PHE A 44 -31.25 -4.68 4.72
CA PHE A 44 -29.83 -4.62 5.08
C PHE A 44 -29.05 -5.65 4.26
N TYR A 45 -27.75 -5.44 4.12
CA TYR A 45 -26.81 -6.47 3.68
C TYR A 45 -25.85 -6.83 4.80
N ALA A 46 -25.37 -8.05 4.78
CA ALA A 46 -24.36 -8.53 5.70
C ALA A 46 -23.39 -9.48 4.99
N VAL A 47 -22.14 -9.46 5.43
CA VAL A 47 -21.13 -10.43 5.03
C VAL A 47 -20.94 -11.40 6.19
N ARG A 48 -20.97 -12.71 5.90
CA ARG A 48 -20.72 -13.76 6.87
C ARG A 48 -19.47 -14.54 6.49
N GLU A 49 -18.65 -14.85 7.49
CA GLU A 49 -17.45 -15.67 7.33
C GLU A 49 -17.72 -17.10 7.81
N ASP A 50 -17.28 -18.07 7.01
CA ASP A 50 -17.29 -19.50 7.38
C ASP A 50 -15.85 -19.98 7.58
N ASN A 51 -15.45 -20.06 8.84
CA ASN A 51 -14.14 -20.51 9.29
C ASN A 51 -14.17 -21.92 9.87
N ARG A 52 -15.29 -22.67 9.78
CA ARG A 52 -15.46 -23.98 10.41
C ARG A 52 -14.40 -25.01 9.98
N LYS A 53 -13.97 -24.94 8.73
CA LYS A 53 -12.95 -25.85 8.16
C LYS A 53 -11.53 -25.29 8.23
N VAL A 54 -11.37 -24.02 8.60
CA VAL A 54 -10.06 -23.40 8.77
C VAL A 54 -9.38 -24.03 9.99
N ARG A 55 -8.10 -24.30 9.90
CA ARG A 55 -7.36 -24.93 10.98
C ARG A 55 -7.11 -23.97 12.13
N ASP A 56 -6.85 -24.55 13.29
CA ASP A 56 -6.50 -23.80 14.48
C ASP A 56 -4.99 -23.51 14.51
N LEU A 57 -4.65 -22.29 14.88
CA LEU A 57 -3.31 -21.88 15.28
C LEU A 57 -3.29 -21.73 16.80
N TRP A 58 -2.20 -22.19 17.42
CA TRP A 58 -2.05 -22.19 18.87
C TRP A 58 -0.98 -21.20 19.31
N LEU A 59 -1.31 -20.38 20.29
CA LEU A 59 -0.37 -19.50 20.99
C LEU A 59 -0.34 -19.84 22.45
N ILE A 60 0.86 -19.93 23.01
CA ILE A 60 1.04 -20.08 24.46
C ILE A 60 1.23 -18.68 25.05
N ASN A 61 0.29 -18.26 25.90
CA ASN A 61 0.46 -17.07 26.71
C ASN A 61 1.29 -17.44 27.95
N SER A 62 2.59 -17.27 27.86
CA SER A 62 3.54 -17.60 28.92
C SER A 62 3.48 -16.65 30.13
N LEU A 63 2.82 -15.49 29.97
CA LEU A 63 2.69 -14.47 31.00
C LEU A 63 1.40 -14.61 31.83
N SER A 64 0.55 -15.58 31.52
CA SER A 64 -0.67 -15.84 32.30
C SER A 64 -0.32 -16.34 33.69
N THR A 65 -1.07 -15.90 34.71
CA THR A 65 -0.97 -16.36 36.11
C THR A 65 -2.22 -17.15 36.51
N PRO A 66 -2.10 -18.24 37.27
CA PRO A 66 -0.85 -18.79 37.87
C PRO A 66 -0.02 -19.67 36.94
N TYR A 67 -0.54 -20.03 35.76
CA TYR A 67 0.14 -20.90 34.80
C TYR A 67 -0.04 -20.37 33.35
N PRO A 68 0.88 -20.73 32.44
CA PRO A 68 0.70 -20.47 31.03
C PRO A 68 -0.63 -21.01 30.49
N THR A 69 -1.27 -20.28 29.61
CA THR A 69 -2.53 -20.66 28.95
C THR A 69 -2.38 -20.83 27.46
N LEU A 70 -3.16 -21.74 26.86
CA LEU A 70 -3.25 -21.93 25.45
C LEU A 70 -4.33 -20.98 24.89
N LYS A 71 -3.96 -20.15 23.91
CA LYS A 71 -4.91 -19.41 23.07
C LYS A 71 -4.99 -20.07 21.71
N THR A 72 -6.20 -20.40 21.29
CA THR A 72 -6.48 -21.01 19.98
C THR A 72 -7.33 -20.06 19.17
N TYR A 73 -6.99 -19.89 17.89
CA TYR A 73 -7.78 -19.10 16.93
C TYR A 73 -7.67 -19.69 15.52
N LYS A 74 -8.66 -19.39 14.67
CA LYS A 74 -8.65 -19.81 13.28
C LYS A 74 -7.64 -18.96 12.49
N ALA A 75 -6.75 -19.63 11.76
CA ALA A 75 -5.77 -18.96 10.90
C ALA A 75 -5.53 -19.78 9.65
N GLU A 76 -5.68 -19.13 8.52
CA GLU A 76 -5.31 -19.68 7.22
C GLU A 76 -3.84 -19.37 6.91
N LEU A 77 -3.12 -20.39 6.45
CA LEU A 77 -1.74 -20.27 6.06
C LEU A 77 -1.56 -20.54 4.56
N ALA A 78 -0.46 -20.06 4.00
CA ALA A 78 -0.14 -20.32 2.61
C ALA A 78 -0.10 -21.84 2.34
N GLY A 79 -0.82 -22.29 1.30
CA GLY A 79 -0.92 -23.71 0.95
C GLY A 79 -1.99 -24.52 1.69
N ASP A 80 -2.71 -23.95 2.65
CA ASP A 80 -3.80 -24.63 3.33
C ASP A 80 -4.91 -25.05 2.36
N LYS A 81 -5.44 -26.26 2.58
CA LYS A 81 -6.55 -26.79 1.77
C LYS A 81 -7.86 -26.04 2.03
N HIS A 82 -8.06 -25.57 3.25
CA HIS A 82 -9.29 -24.91 3.69
C HIS A 82 -8.95 -23.51 4.17
N VAL A 83 -9.63 -22.53 3.60
CA VAL A 83 -9.51 -21.11 3.91
C VAL A 83 -10.90 -20.56 4.22
N THR A 84 -10.95 -19.37 4.79
CA THR A 84 -12.20 -18.63 5.04
C THR A 84 -13.06 -18.56 3.79
N GLN A 85 -14.34 -18.89 3.94
CA GLN A 85 -15.34 -18.72 2.89
C GLN A 85 -16.27 -17.56 3.23
N TYR A 86 -16.71 -16.84 2.24
CA TYR A 86 -17.53 -15.64 2.43
C TYR A 86 -18.91 -15.81 1.84
N GLU A 87 -19.91 -15.29 2.53
CA GLU A 87 -21.30 -15.23 2.08
C GLU A 87 -21.79 -13.78 2.14
N LEU A 88 -22.48 -13.35 1.09
CA LEU A 88 -23.19 -12.09 1.06
C LEU A 88 -24.70 -12.37 1.22
N LEU A 89 -25.32 -11.72 2.20
CA LEU A 89 -26.73 -11.85 2.49
C LEU A 89 -27.44 -10.50 2.36
N ILE A 90 -28.68 -10.55 1.89
CA ILE A 90 -29.61 -9.42 1.91
C ILE A 90 -30.82 -9.83 2.73
N GLY A 91 -31.11 -9.07 3.80
CA GLY A 91 -32.26 -9.28 4.66
C GLY A 91 -33.28 -8.16 4.51
N ASP A 92 -34.56 -8.49 4.69
CA ASP A 92 -35.68 -7.58 4.70
C ASP A 92 -36.40 -7.70 6.05
N VAL A 93 -36.49 -6.63 6.80
CA VAL A 93 -37.05 -6.66 8.17
C VAL A 93 -38.59 -6.72 8.20
N ASP A 94 -39.25 -6.29 7.12
CA ASP A 94 -40.71 -6.35 7.03
C ASP A 94 -41.17 -7.78 6.74
N THR A 95 -40.55 -8.44 5.78
CA THR A 95 -40.86 -9.83 5.44
C THR A 95 -40.15 -10.84 6.34
N ARG A 96 -39.10 -10.41 7.05
CA ARG A 96 -38.19 -11.25 7.86
C ARG A 96 -37.43 -12.30 7.05
N GLU A 97 -37.32 -12.11 5.76
CA GLU A 97 -36.57 -13.00 4.88
C GLU A 97 -35.10 -12.58 4.80
N VAL A 98 -34.21 -13.56 4.81
CA VAL A 98 -32.79 -13.35 4.57
C VAL A 98 -32.38 -14.21 3.39
N LYS A 99 -31.93 -13.57 2.33
CA LYS A 99 -31.55 -14.21 1.08
C LYS A 99 -30.03 -14.25 0.94
N LYS A 100 -29.47 -15.44 0.72
CA LYS A 100 -28.06 -15.59 0.33
C LYS A 100 -27.91 -15.24 -1.15
N ILE A 101 -26.94 -14.38 -1.46
CA ILE A 101 -26.61 -13.97 -2.82
C ILE A 101 -25.56 -14.91 -3.39
N ASP A 102 -25.75 -15.39 -4.61
CA ASP A 102 -24.76 -16.22 -5.29
C ASP A 102 -23.61 -15.35 -5.82
N ILE A 103 -22.56 -15.25 -5.01
CA ILE A 103 -21.36 -14.47 -5.30
C ILE A 103 -20.21 -15.32 -5.84
N ASN A 104 -20.39 -16.66 -5.94
CA ASN A 104 -19.31 -17.59 -6.19
C ASN A 104 -18.82 -17.52 -7.64
N ARG A 105 -17.51 -17.55 -7.81
CA ARG A 105 -16.83 -17.75 -9.09
C ARG A 105 -15.66 -18.72 -8.95
N TRP A 106 -14.88 -18.56 -7.88
CA TRP A 106 -13.72 -19.40 -7.59
C TRP A 106 -13.97 -20.20 -6.30
N PRO A 107 -13.37 -21.38 -6.16
CA PRO A 107 -13.54 -22.20 -4.93
C PRO A 107 -13.13 -21.45 -3.67
N ASP A 108 -12.03 -20.72 -3.75
CA ASP A 108 -11.49 -19.86 -2.70
C ASP A 108 -11.46 -18.43 -3.24
N GLN A 109 -12.21 -17.55 -2.62
CA GLN A 109 -12.29 -16.15 -3.04
C GLN A 109 -12.47 -15.24 -1.84
N TYR A 110 -11.96 -14.03 -1.96
CA TYR A 110 -12.17 -12.94 -1.03
C TYR A 110 -13.22 -11.97 -1.60
N ILE A 111 -13.95 -11.28 -0.75
CA ILE A 111 -14.91 -10.24 -1.15
C ILE A 111 -14.71 -8.97 -0.36
N ASP A 112 -14.88 -7.83 -1.04
CA ASP A 112 -14.96 -6.49 -0.44
C ASP A 112 -16.21 -5.80 -0.94
N ILE A 113 -17.04 -5.27 -0.05
CA ILE A 113 -18.17 -4.41 -0.45
C ILE A 113 -17.64 -3.03 -0.80
N LEU A 114 -17.94 -2.56 -2.01
CA LEU A 114 -17.40 -1.31 -2.53
C LEU A 114 -18.36 -0.13 -2.43
N TYR A 115 -19.62 -0.33 -2.78
CA TYR A 115 -20.56 0.77 -2.91
C TYR A 115 -22.01 0.27 -2.89
N ILE A 116 -22.91 1.10 -2.41
CA ILE A 116 -24.35 0.93 -2.59
C ILE A 116 -24.92 2.20 -3.20
N SER A 117 -25.81 2.05 -4.20
CA SER A 117 -26.45 3.19 -4.83
C SER A 117 -27.39 3.90 -3.85
N LYS A 118 -27.54 5.22 -4.00
CA LYS A 118 -28.38 6.03 -3.09
C LYS A 118 -29.84 5.64 -3.12
N ASP A 119 -30.32 5.09 -4.24
CA ASP A 119 -31.68 4.57 -4.38
C ASP A 119 -31.86 3.16 -3.79
N GLY A 120 -30.79 2.57 -3.22
CA GLY A 120 -30.79 1.24 -2.61
C GLY A 120 -30.99 0.07 -3.57
N LYS A 121 -30.95 0.29 -4.89
CA LYS A 121 -31.26 -0.77 -5.86
C LYS A 121 -30.07 -1.58 -6.30
N ARG A 122 -28.85 -1.05 -6.17
CA ARG A 122 -27.62 -1.70 -6.63
C ARG A 122 -26.59 -1.72 -5.53
N LEU A 123 -26.07 -2.91 -5.24
CA LEU A 123 -24.91 -3.10 -4.37
C LEU A 123 -23.75 -3.58 -5.22
N TYR A 124 -22.56 -3.03 -5.01
CA TYR A 124 -21.34 -3.38 -5.72
C TYR A 124 -20.35 -4.00 -4.77
N PHE A 125 -19.78 -5.13 -5.18
CA PHE A 125 -18.70 -5.79 -4.46
C PHE A 125 -17.58 -6.17 -5.41
N GLN A 126 -16.38 -6.32 -4.87
CA GLN A 126 -15.23 -6.86 -5.55
C GLN A 126 -14.95 -8.26 -5.01
N ARG A 127 -14.61 -9.20 -5.87
CA ARG A 127 -14.12 -10.51 -5.49
C ARG A 127 -12.76 -10.76 -6.13
N TYR A 128 -11.91 -11.49 -5.40
CA TYR A 128 -10.56 -11.88 -5.83
C TYR A 128 -10.42 -13.38 -5.70
N ASN A 129 -9.70 -14.00 -6.64
CA ASN A 129 -9.30 -15.37 -6.46
C ASN A 129 -8.14 -15.48 -5.45
N ARG A 130 -7.95 -16.66 -4.86
CA ARG A 130 -6.90 -16.88 -3.85
C ARG A 130 -5.48 -16.55 -4.31
N PRO A 131 -5.05 -16.80 -5.56
CA PRO A 131 -3.75 -16.36 -6.06
C PRO A 131 -3.61 -14.83 -6.27
N TRP A 132 -4.66 -14.05 -6.06
CA TRP A 132 -4.67 -12.60 -6.26
C TRP A 132 -4.25 -12.15 -7.67
N ASN A 133 -4.54 -12.96 -8.68
CA ASN A 133 -4.23 -12.62 -10.07
C ASN A 133 -5.47 -12.38 -10.95
N GLN A 134 -6.66 -12.59 -10.39
CA GLN A 134 -7.95 -12.28 -11.03
C GLN A 134 -8.87 -11.57 -10.03
N SER A 135 -9.63 -10.61 -10.53
CA SER A 135 -10.60 -9.84 -9.77
C SER A 135 -11.80 -9.49 -10.64
N ASP A 136 -13.00 -9.52 -10.04
CA ASP A 136 -14.21 -8.99 -10.64
C ASP A 136 -14.79 -7.87 -9.79
N ILE A 137 -15.22 -6.78 -10.41
CA ILE A 137 -16.21 -5.87 -9.83
C ILE A 137 -17.57 -6.32 -10.28
N CYS A 138 -18.42 -6.65 -9.31
CA CYS A 138 -19.76 -7.18 -9.53
C CYS A 138 -20.83 -6.21 -9.05
N GLU A 139 -21.97 -6.24 -9.72
CA GLU A 139 -23.21 -5.59 -9.31
C GLU A 139 -24.22 -6.63 -8.86
N VAL A 140 -24.87 -6.37 -7.74
CA VAL A 140 -26.04 -7.11 -7.24
C VAL A 140 -27.28 -6.24 -7.44
N ASP A 141 -28.28 -6.75 -8.11
CA ASP A 141 -29.64 -6.20 -8.06
C ASP A 141 -30.25 -6.58 -6.71
N VAL A 142 -30.47 -5.58 -5.85
CA VAL A 142 -30.91 -5.79 -4.46
C VAL A 142 -32.28 -6.46 -4.37
N GLU A 143 -33.18 -6.21 -5.32
CA GLU A 143 -34.52 -6.79 -5.34
C GLU A 143 -34.49 -8.29 -5.71
N THR A 144 -33.82 -8.59 -6.80
CA THR A 144 -33.81 -9.95 -7.34
C THR A 144 -32.69 -10.82 -6.79
N GLY A 145 -31.61 -10.20 -6.25
CA GLY A 145 -30.37 -10.86 -5.84
C GLY A 145 -29.50 -11.33 -7.02
N LYS A 146 -29.82 -10.90 -8.26
CA LYS A 146 -29.06 -11.28 -9.46
C LYS A 146 -27.72 -10.57 -9.47
N VAL A 147 -26.65 -11.34 -9.70
CA VAL A 147 -25.27 -10.85 -9.81
C VAL A 147 -24.84 -10.78 -11.27
N ARG A 148 -24.16 -9.71 -11.66
CA ARG A 148 -23.45 -9.61 -12.94
C ARG A 148 -22.05 -9.05 -12.75
N VAL A 149 -21.11 -9.45 -13.56
CA VAL A 149 -19.75 -8.87 -13.62
C VAL A 149 -19.81 -7.58 -14.43
N VAL A 150 -19.29 -6.51 -13.86
CA VAL A 150 -19.15 -5.19 -14.50
C VAL A 150 -17.76 -5.02 -15.09
N ILE A 151 -16.72 -5.34 -14.32
CA ILE A 151 -15.32 -5.30 -14.75
C ILE A 151 -14.64 -6.59 -14.34
N HIS A 152 -13.94 -7.21 -15.27
CA HIS A 152 -13.02 -8.31 -15.00
C HIS A 152 -11.58 -7.83 -15.21
N GLU A 153 -10.70 -8.15 -14.28
CA GLU A 153 -9.27 -7.86 -14.36
C GLU A 153 -8.47 -9.13 -14.11
N GLU A 154 -7.51 -9.39 -14.98
CA GLU A 154 -6.50 -10.44 -14.79
C GLU A 154 -5.11 -9.81 -14.94
N ASN A 155 -4.19 -10.15 -14.04
CA ASN A 155 -2.82 -9.67 -14.09
C ASN A 155 -1.85 -10.73 -13.57
N LYS A 156 -0.77 -10.96 -14.30
CA LYS A 156 0.28 -11.92 -13.91
C LYS A 156 1.55 -11.17 -13.50
N PRO A 157 2.22 -11.66 -12.44
CA PRO A 157 1.88 -12.82 -11.61
C PRO A 157 0.75 -12.54 -10.61
N TYR A 158 0.47 -11.30 -10.25
CA TYR A 158 -0.58 -10.88 -9.31
C TYR A 158 -1.07 -9.46 -9.62
N LEU A 159 -2.20 -9.08 -9.03
CA LEU A 159 -2.76 -7.73 -9.07
C LEU A 159 -2.04 -6.83 -8.06
N ASP A 160 -1.70 -5.61 -8.45
CA ASP A 160 -1.23 -4.60 -7.49
C ASP A 160 -2.34 -4.27 -6.48
N TYR A 161 -2.16 -4.73 -5.25
CA TYR A 161 -3.13 -4.48 -4.18
C TYR A 161 -2.84 -3.21 -3.37
N GLN A 162 -1.64 -2.66 -3.44
CA GLN A 162 -1.27 -1.47 -2.68
C GLN A 162 -1.80 -0.18 -3.28
N MET A 163 -1.70 -0.03 -4.60
CA MET A 163 -2.17 1.15 -5.30
C MET A 163 -3.50 0.91 -6.04
N ARG A 164 -4.22 -0.19 -5.71
CA ARG A 164 -5.56 -0.42 -6.26
C ARG A 164 -6.48 0.75 -5.88
N ASN A 165 -7.26 1.20 -6.82
CA ASN A 165 -8.26 2.23 -6.59
C ASN A 165 -9.52 1.91 -7.38
N VAL A 166 -10.66 1.92 -6.69
CA VAL A 166 -12.00 1.83 -7.27
C VAL A 166 -12.83 2.94 -6.66
N SER A 167 -13.35 3.85 -7.49
CA SER A 167 -14.19 4.94 -7.02
C SER A 167 -15.46 5.02 -7.85
N PHE A 168 -16.62 5.08 -7.19
CA PHE A 168 -17.91 5.23 -7.85
C PHE A 168 -18.24 6.72 -8.01
N LEU A 169 -18.62 7.10 -9.21
CA LEU A 169 -18.95 8.48 -9.59
C LEU A 169 -20.37 8.57 -10.11
N ASN A 170 -20.93 9.79 -10.14
CA ASN A 170 -22.28 10.06 -10.65
C ASN A 170 -23.34 9.12 -10.06
N ASP A 171 -23.30 8.97 -8.73
CA ASP A 171 -24.23 8.08 -8.02
C ASP A 171 -24.22 6.63 -8.55
N GLY A 172 -22.99 6.09 -8.70
CA GLY A 172 -22.77 4.72 -9.12
C GLY A 172 -22.91 4.45 -10.61
N LYS A 173 -23.11 5.50 -11.46
CA LYS A 173 -23.21 5.32 -12.93
C LYS A 173 -21.88 5.13 -13.61
N GLU A 174 -20.79 5.48 -12.94
CA GLU A 174 -19.43 5.35 -13.47
C GLU A 174 -18.51 4.76 -12.42
N ILE A 175 -17.53 3.99 -12.87
CA ILE A 175 -16.44 3.46 -12.04
C ILE A 175 -15.12 4.00 -12.57
N LEU A 176 -14.38 4.70 -11.70
CA LEU A 176 -12.98 5.00 -11.89
C LEU A 176 -12.18 3.80 -11.36
N PHE A 177 -11.42 3.16 -12.22
CA PHE A 177 -10.70 1.93 -11.94
C PHE A 177 -9.22 2.04 -12.30
N ARG A 178 -8.31 1.65 -11.40
CA ARG A 178 -6.88 1.59 -11.67
C ARG A 178 -6.46 0.17 -12.05
N SER A 179 -5.69 0.04 -13.14
CA SER A 179 -5.20 -1.23 -13.67
C SER A 179 -3.76 -1.13 -14.16
N GLU A 180 -3.01 -2.22 -14.03
CA GLU A 180 -1.66 -2.39 -14.59
C GLU A 180 -1.63 -3.27 -15.84
N ARG A 181 -2.73 -3.38 -16.58
CA ARG A 181 -2.90 -4.29 -17.73
C ARG A 181 -1.88 -4.10 -18.86
N ASN A 182 -1.29 -2.91 -18.96
CA ASN A 182 -0.24 -2.58 -19.92
C ASN A 182 1.18 -2.54 -19.32
N GLY A 183 1.36 -3.03 -18.07
CA GLY A 183 2.64 -3.01 -17.37
C GLY A 183 2.88 -1.77 -16.49
N TRP A 184 1.98 -0.78 -16.55
CA TRP A 184 2.04 0.47 -15.78
C TRP A 184 0.68 0.75 -15.18
N GLY A 185 0.67 1.30 -13.96
CA GLY A 185 -0.57 1.63 -13.27
C GLY A 185 -1.24 2.85 -13.88
N HIS A 186 -2.44 2.67 -14.46
CA HIS A 186 -3.21 3.73 -15.09
C HIS A 186 -4.68 3.70 -14.71
N TYR A 187 -5.37 4.82 -14.93
CA TYR A 187 -6.78 5.00 -14.61
C TYR A 187 -7.67 4.86 -15.85
N TYR A 188 -8.78 4.16 -15.65
CA TYR A 188 -9.80 3.85 -16.65
C TYR A 188 -11.16 4.22 -16.09
N LEU A 189 -12.01 4.84 -16.90
CA LEU A 189 -13.39 5.19 -16.55
C LEU A 189 -14.35 4.25 -17.28
N TYR A 190 -15.20 3.57 -16.52
CA TYR A 190 -16.20 2.62 -17.01
C TYR A 190 -17.61 3.14 -16.80
N ASP A 191 -18.52 2.76 -17.68
CA ASP A 191 -19.95 2.89 -17.52
C ASP A 191 -20.47 1.65 -16.76
N THR A 192 -21.18 1.86 -15.64
CA THR A 192 -21.64 0.75 -14.80
C THR A 192 -22.79 -0.04 -15.42
N ALA A 193 -23.67 0.62 -16.17
CA ALA A 193 -24.84 -0.04 -16.75
C ALA A 193 -24.46 -1.05 -17.83
N THR A 194 -23.46 -0.71 -18.64
CA THR A 194 -23.00 -1.54 -19.76
C THR A 194 -21.75 -2.36 -19.46
N GLY A 195 -20.94 -1.95 -18.47
CA GLY A 195 -19.61 -2.49 -18.22
C GLY A 195 -18.56 -2.04 -19.25
N ASN A 196 -18.90 -1.11 -20.15
CA ASN A 196 -18.01 -0.66 -21.21
C ASN A 196 -17.00 0.39 -20.69
N LEU A 197 -15.77 0.30 -21.19
CA LEU A 197 -14.77 1.34 -21.01
C LEU A 197 -15.21 2.62 -21.73
N LYS A 198 -15.32 3.72 -20.99
CA LYS A 198 -15.58 5.06 -21.54
C LYS A 198 -14.30 5.74 -21.99
N ASN A 199 -13.31 5.82 -21.10
CA ASN A 199 -12.04 6.50 -21.37
C ASN A 199 -10.88 5.83 -20.61
N GLN A 200 -9.72 5.76 -21.25
CA GLN A 200 -8.44 5.62 -20.56
C GLN A 200 -7.93 7.01 -20.21
N LEU A 201 -7.84 7.33 -18.92
CA LEU A 201 -7.57 8.68 -18.43
C LEU A 201 -6.08 9.00 -18.38
N THR A 202 -5.24 8.00 -18.18
CA THR A 202 -3.79 8.13 -18.14
C THR A 202 -3.13 7.01 -18.94
N ASP A 203 -1.99 7.30 -19.57
CA ASP A 203 -1.26 6.35 -20.40
C ASP A 203 0.23 6.72 -20.46
N GLY A 204 1.09 5.74 -20.78
CA GLY A 204 2.53 5.93 -20.96
C GLY A 204 3.42 5.07 -20.07
N ILE A 205 4.73 5.32 -20.13
CA ILE A 205 5.77 4.59 -19.35
C ILE A 205 6.00 5.32 -18.03
N TRP A 206 5.00 5.30 -17.15
CA TRP A 206 5.01 5.91 -15.83
C TRP A 206 3.81 5.39 -15.01
N VAL A 207 3.77 5.68 -13.73
CA VAL A 207 2.73 5.17 -12.83
C VAL A 207 1.81 6.30 -12.37
N ALA A 208 0.51 6.18 -12.64
CA ALA A 208 -0.53 6.95 -11.99
C ALA A 208 -0.83 6.30 -10.61
N GLY A 209 -0.48 7.02 -9.57
CA GLY A 209 -0.58 6.60 -8.17
C GLY A 209 -1.89 7.01 -7.51
N PRO A 210 -1.90 7.22 -6.16
CA PRO A 210 -3.14 7.48 -5.41
C PRO A 210 -3.89 8.72 -5.89
N VAL A 211 -5.21 8.59 -5.98
CA VAL A 211 -6.13 9.72 -6.19
C VAL A 211 -6.25 10.50 -4.87
N THR A 212 -5.99 11.79 -4.93
CA THR A 212 -6.12 12.68 -3.76
C THR A 212 -7.51 13.30 -3.69
N LYS A 213 -8.11 13.60 -4.84
CA LYS A 213 -9.44 14.21 -4.90
C LYS A 213 -10.09 14.03 -6.27
N ILE A 214 -11.43 13.97 -6.30
CA ILE A 214 -12.22 13.93 -7.53
C ILE A 214 -13.22 15.07 -7.50
N ASP A 215 -13.17 15.95 -8.49
CA ASP A 215 -14.18 16.96 -8.78
C ASP A 215 -15.21 16.36 -9.73
N THR A 216 -16.31 15.86 -9.16
CA THR A 216 -17.39 15.23 -9.93
C THR A 216 -18.18 16.21 -10.78
N ILE A 217 -18.25 17.50 -10.39
CA ILE A 217 -18.92 18.57 -11.13
C ILE A 217 -18.04 19.07 -12.26
N GLY A 218 -16.79 19.40 -11.95
CA GLY A 218 -15.78 19.83 -12.95
C GLY A 218 -15.21 18.70 -13.81
N ARG A 219 -15.63 17.46 -13.51
CA ARG A 219 -15.22 16.23 -14.22
C ARG A 219 -13.71 16.07 -14.29
N LYS A 220 -13.04 16.12 -13.12
CA LYS A 220 -11.57 16.05 -12.97
C LYS A 220 -11.17 15.14 -11.84
N MET A 221 -10.02 14.48 -12.03
CA MET A 221 -9.32 13.69 -11.04
C MET A 221 -7.97 14.34 -10.73
N TYR A 222 -7.63 14.45 -9.44
CA TYR A 222 -6.33 14.88 -8.94
C TYR A 222 -5.64 13.67 -8.32
N PHE A 223 -4.40 13.44 -8.70
CA PHE A 223 -3.68 12.22 -8.30
C PHE A 223 -2.17 12.45 -8.31
N TYR A 224 -1.46 11.66 -7.55
CA TYR A 224 0.00 11.61 -7.62
C TYR A 224 0.45 10.70 -8.75
N GLY A 225 1.55 11.07 -9.42
CA GLY A 225 2.20 10.25 -10.44
C GLY A 225 3.69 10.13 -10.20
N TYR A 226 4.27 9.05 -10.71
CA TYR A 226 5.65 8.67 -10.47
C TYR A 226 6.37 8.39 -11.78
N GLY A 227 7.57 8.98 -11.95
CA GLY A 227 8.44 8.70 -13.09
C GLY A 227 7.99 9.24 -14.45
N ARG A 228 7.01 10.16 -14.50
CA ARG A 228 6.54 10.75 -15.77
C ARG A 228 7.46 11.83 -16.28
N GLU A 229 7.97 12.70 -15.42
CA GLU A 229 8.74 13.87 -15.81
C GLU A 229 10.22 13.53 -15.86
N LYS A 230 10.87 13.84 -16.97
CA LYS A 230 12.31 13.62 -17.15
C LYS A 230 13.11 14.51 -16.20
N GLY A 231 14.05 13.95 -15.48
CA GLY A 231 14.93 14.67 -14.54
C GLY A 231 14.35 14.84 -13.14
N ILE A 232 13.10 14.40 -12.90
CA ILE A 232 12.52 14.30 -11.57
C ILE A 232 12.77 12.89 -11.02
N ASP A 233 13.10 12.80 -9.72
CA ASP A 233 13.25 11.51 -9.04
C ASP A 233 11.94 10.71 -9.14
N PRO A 234 11.96 9.46 -9.64
CA PRO A 234 10.75 8.68 -9.87
C PRO A 234 10.00 8.27 -8.59
N TYR A 235 10.57 8.51 -7.41
CA TYR A 235 9.93 8.26 -6.11
C TYR A 235 9.20 9.49 -5.56
N TYR A 236 9.36 10.67 -6.18
CA TYR A 236 8.70 11.87 -5.70
C TYR A 236 7.22 11.89 -6.07
N TYR A 237 6.42 12.35 -5.12
CA TYR A 237 4.98 12.52 -5.25
C TYR A 237 4.70 13.80 -6.06
N ILE A 238 4.44 13.67 -7.34
CA ILE A 238 4.16 14.78 -8.25
C ILE A 238 2.65 14.82 -8.51
N LEU A 239 2.01 15.98 -8.27
CA LEU A 239 0.56 16.11 -8.45
C LEU A 239 0.20 16.41 -9.89
N TYR A 240 -0.81 15.69 -10.37
CA TYR A 240 -1.42 15.87 -11.71
C TYR A 240 -2.92 16.06 -11.61
N GLU A 241 -3.50 16.65 -12.64
CA GLU A 241 -4.93 16.67 -12.94
C GLU A 241 -5.18 15.89 -14.23
N ALA A 242 -6.20 15.02 -14.25
CA ALA A 242 -6.71 14.40 -15.47
C ALA A 242 -8.19 14.73 -15.66
N GLN A 243 -8.63 14.87 -16.91
CA GLN A 243 -10.03 15.08 -17.25
C GLN A 243 -10.74 13.74 -17.42
N LEU A 244 -11.90 13.55 -16.79
CA LEU A 244 -12.65 12.28 -16.83
C LEU A 244 -13.26 11.99 -18.22
N ASP A 245 -13.57 13.04 -18.97
CA ASP A 245 -14.24 12.92 -20.26
C ASP A 245 -13.30 13.02 -21.48
N ARG A 246 -11.99 13.11 -21.23
CA ARG A 246 -10.98 13.18 -22.28
C ARG A 246 -9.85 12.20 -22.04
N PRO A 247 -9.61 11.26 -22.96
CA PRO A 247 -8.54 10.28 -22.79
C PRO A 247 -7.18 10.98 -22.74
N ASN A 248 -6.34 10.52 -21.82
CA ASN A 248 -4.96 10.98 -21.62
C ASN A 248 -4.75 12.50 -21.52
N ALA A 249 -5.77 13.24 -21.09
CA ALA A 249 -5.70 14.69 -20.89
C ALA A 249 -5.16 15.01 -19.49
N VAL A 250 -3.84 14.81 -19.30
CA VAL A 250 -3.12 14.95 -18.03
C VAL A 250 -2.31 16.22 -17.99
N ARG A 251 -2.46 17.00 -16.92
CA ARG A 251 -1.75 18.25 -16.65
C ARG A 251 -0.92 18.15 -15.37
N LEU A 252 0.35 18.55 -15.43
CA LEU A 252 1.25 18.71 -14.30
C LEU A 252 0.84 19.93 -13.46
N LEU A 253 0.79 19.77 -12.14
CA LEU A 253 0.43 20.85 -11.20
C LEU A 253 1.58 21.25 -10.27
N THR A 254 2.51 20.34 -9.97
CA THR A 254 3.66 20.58 -9.09
C THR A 254 4.95 20.17 -9.82
N PRO A 255 5.62 21.13 -10.49
CA PRO A 255 6.74 20.82 -11.38
C PRO A 255 8.11 20.74 -10.68
N GLU A 256 8.20 21.05 -9.40
CA GLU A 256 9.47 21.05 -8.66
C GLU A 256 9.99 19.63 -8.46
N ASN A 257 11.32 19.45 -8.55
CA ASN A 257 11.97 18.15 -8.32
C ASN A 257 12.06 17.86 -6.81
N ALA A 258 10.91 17.64 -6.20
CA ALA A 258 10.72 17.38 -4.78
C ALA A 258 9.47 16.51 -4.57
N SER A 259 9.34 15.94 -3.40
CA SER A 259 8.12 15.19 -3.02
C SER A 259 7.08 16.17 -2.45
N HIS A 260 5.90 16.21 -3.04
CA HIS A 260 4.82 17.13 -2.70
C HIS A 260 3.78 16.49 -1.77
N ASP A 261 3.23 17.30 -0.88
CA ASP A 261 2.08 17.00 -0.05
C ASP A 261 1.03 18.09 -0.24
N VAL A 262 -0.03 17.76 -1.00
CA VAL A 262 -0.96 18.75 -1.50
C VAL A 262 -2.36 18.55 -0.91
N SER A 263 -2.87 19.60 -0.25
CA SER A 263 -4.26 19.70 0.16
C SER A 263 -5.03 20.62 -0.79
N ILE A 264 -6.09 20.08 -1.40
CA ILE A 264 -6.92 20.81 -2.39
C ILE A 264 -8.15 21.36 -1.69
N SER A 265 -8.41 22.66 -1.84
CA SER A 265 -9.58 23.34 -1.26
C SER A 265 -10.91 22.70 -1.74
N PRO A 266 -12.01 22.80 -0.94
CA PRO A 266 -13.32 22.31 -1.37
C PRO A 266 -13.84 22.94 -2.66
N SER A 267 -13.43 24.17 -2.95
CA SER A 267 -13.79 24.90 -4.18
C SER A 267 -12.95 24.55 -5.40
N TYR A 268 -11.91 23.72 -5.26
CA TYR A 268 -10.93 23.37 -6.30
C TYR A 268 -10.19 24.59 -6.91
N ARG A 269 -10.23 25.75 -6.22
CA ARG A 269 -9.61 27.00 -6.73
C ARG A 269 -8.18 27.17 -6.25
N TYR A 270 -7.85 26.62 -5.08
CA TYR A 270 -6.58 26.75 -4.42
C TYR A 270 -6.07 25.42 -3.89
N MET A 271 -4.77 25.32 -3.75
CA MET A 271 -4.07 24.19 -3.14
C MET A 271 -3.03 24.72 -2.17
N VAL A 272 -2.91 24.10 -1.02
CA VAL A 272 -1.74 24.26 -0.13
C VAL A 272 -0.81 23.10 -0.46
N ASP A 273 0.45 23.42 -0.76
CA ASP A 273 1.47 22.46 -1.15
C ASP A 273 2.68 22.61 -0.24
N SER A 274 3.07 21.52 0.43
CA SER A 274 4.29 21.41 1.19
C SER A 274 5.22 20.45 0.46
N TYR A 275 6.35 20.93 -0.05
CA TYR A 275 7.27 20.08 -0.78
C TYR A 275 8.69 20.13 -0.23
N SER A 276 9.36 19.00 -0.26
CA SER A 276 10.71 18.84 0.25
C SER A 276 11.43 17.67 -0.44
N THR A 277 12.74 17.59 -0.25
CA THR A 277 13.53 16.39 -0.47
C THR A 277 14.14 15.94 0.85
N VAL A 278 14.90 14.86 0.89
CA VAL A 278 15.58 14.45 2.13
C VAL A 278 16.60 15.48 2.61
N SER A 279 17.15 16.31 1.70
CA SER A 279 18.17 17.33 1.98
C SER A 279 17.67 18.77 1.84
N GLN A 280 16.47 18.97 1.30
CA GLN A 280 15.85 20.27 1.16
C GLN A 280 14.72 20.42 2.19
N GLU A 281 14.78 21.46 2.99
CA GLU A 281 13.73 21.84 3.95
C GLU A 281 12.36 22.02 3.28
N PRO A 282 11.26 21.80 4.03
CA PRO A 282 9.92 22.01 3.51
C PRO A 282 9.69 23.43 3.04
N VAL A 283 9.19 23.58 1.83
CA VAL A 283 8.70 24.83 1.26
C VAL A 283 7.19 24.77 1.21
N ASN A 284 6.52 25.67 1.88
CA ASN A 284 5.07 25.70 1.97
C ASN A 284 4.52 26.86 1.12
N VAL A 285 3.64 26.55 0.18
CA VAL A 285 3.09 27.52 -0.76
C VAL A 285 1.59 27.35 -0.94
N VAL A 286 0.94 28.42 -1.37
CA VAL A 286 -0.41 28.37 -1.93
C VAL A 286 -0.31 28.43 -3.45
N ARG A 287 -0.97 27.47 -4.10
CA ARG A 287 -1.10 27.44 -5.57
C ARG A 287 -2.53 27.72 -6.01
N ASN A 288 -2.69 28.30 -7.16
CA ASN A 288 -3.99 28.35 -7.82
C ASN A 288 -4.33 26.99 -8.47
N ARG A 289 -5.56 26.83 -8.97
CA ARG A 289 -6.04 25.60 -9.63
C ARG A 289 -5.19 25.12 -10.82
N ASN A 290 -4.33 25.98 -11.36
CA ASN A 290 -3.46 25.67 -12.49
C ASN A 290 -2.03 25.24 -12.05
N GLY A 291 -1.80 25.13 -10.74
CA GLY A 291 -0.49 24.77 -10.19
C GLY A 291 0.45 25.98 -9.99
N LYS A 292 0.09 27.19 -10.44
CA LYS A 292 0.94 28.39 -10.26
C LYS A 292 0.97 28.80 -8.80
N VAL A 293 2.17 28.95 -8.24
CA VAL A 293 2.39 29.52 -6.91
C VAL A 293 1.90 30.98 -6.90
N ILE A 294 1.06 31.32 -5.94
CA ILE A 294 0.50 32.66 -5.74
C ILE A 294 0.96 33.29 -4.43
N MET A 295 1.40 32.47 -3.48
CA MET A 295 1.91 32.94 -2.19
C MET A 295 2.84 31.91 -1.60
N THR A 296 3.94 32.35 -1.01
CA THR A 296 4.78 31.51 -0.14
C THR A 296 4.29 31.70 1.30
N LEU A 297 4.09 30.58 1.97
CA LEU A 297 3.78 30.53 3.39
C LEU A 297 5.09 30.54 4.22
N GLU A 298 4.95 30.31 5.51
CA GLU A 298 6.06 30.28 6.42
C GLU A 298 7.03 29.12 6.13
N LYS A 299 8.33 29.36 6.36
CA LYS A 299 9.39 28.36 6.32
C LYS A 299 9.77 27.95 7.74
N PRO A 300 10.12 26.68 8.00
CA PRO A 300 10.65 26.30 9.30
C PRO A 300 11.98 27.00 9.57
N ASP A 301 12.21 27.40 10.81
CA ASP A 301 13.54 27.81 11.29
C ASP A 301 14.29 26.59 11.82
N LEU A 302 15.24 26.07 11.06
CA LEU A 302 16.07 24.91 11.41
C LEU A 302 17.46 25.28 11.90
N GLN A 303 17.77 26.58 12.05
CA GLN A 303 19.06 27.04 12.53
C GLN A 303 19.48 26.37 13.85
N PRO A 304 18.60 26.24 14.87
CA PRO A 304 18.96 25.55 16.12
C PRO A 304 19.33 24.08 15.93
N VAL A 305 18.75 23.40 14.94
CA VAL A 305 19.04 21.99 14.63
C VAL A 305 20.42 21.85 13.98
N TYR A 306 20.77 22.77 13.08
CA TYR A 306 22.07 22.79 12.44
C TYR A 306 23.19 23.19 13.44
N GLU A 307 22.93 24.08 14.37
CA GLU A 307 23.86 24.46 15.43
C GLU A 307 24.18 23.29 16.38
N MET A 308 23.29 22.33 16.55
CA MET A 308 23.54 21.07 17.26
C MET A 308 24.38 20.05 16.43
N GLY A 309 24.80 20.42 15.23
CA GLY A 309 25.61 19.58 14.37
C GLY A 309 24.82 18.59 13.49
N TRP A 310 23.48 18.67 13.48
CA TRP A 310 22.69 17.82 12.59
C TRP A 310 22.99 18.15 11.13
N LYS A 311 23.11 17.09 10.30
CA LYS A 311 23.29 17.20 8.86
C LYS A 311 22.17 16.44 8.14
N ALA A 312 21.64 17.06 7.09
CA ALA A 312 20.66 16.41 6.23
C ALA A 312 21.30 15.21 5.51
N PRO A 313 20.56 14.11 5.36
CA PRO A 313 21.02 12.97 4.57
C PRO A 313 21.08 13.31 3.08
N GLU A 314 21.85 12.55 2.33
CA GLU A 314 22.08 12.76 0.91
C GLU A 314 21.40 11.70 0.06
N ARG A 315 20.69 12.14 -0.99
CA ARG A 315 20.11 11.24 -2.00
C ARG A 315 21.21 10.73 -2.92
N PHE A 316 21.20 9.43 -3.23
CA PHE A 316 22.12 8.84 -4.21
C PHE A 316 21.39 7.93 -5.19
N LYS A 317 22.07 7.63 -6.29
CA LYS A 317 21.64 6.68 -7.31
C LYS A 317 22.76 5.73 -7.66
N VAL A 318 22.44 4.44 -7.77
CA VAL A 318 23.32 3.35 -8.17
C VAL A 318 22.59 2.41 -9.14
N LYS A 319 23.29 1.45 -9.71
CA LYS A 319 22.68 0.39 -10.51
C LYS A 319 22.33 -0.83 -9.65
N ALA A 320 21.25 -1.51 -10.00
CA ALA A 320 20.96 -2.85 -9.49
C ALA A 320 22.02 -3.86 -9.96
N ALA A 321 21.98 -5.05 -9.42
CA ALA A 321 22.90 -6.13 -9.80
C ALA A 321 22.80 -6.58 -11.27
N ASP A 322 21.74 -6.16 -11.99
CA ASP A 322 21.64 -6.36 -13.45
C ASP A 322 22.48 -5.36 -14.27
N GLY A 323 23.09 -4.37 -13.62
CA GLY A 323 23.89 -3.33 -14.27
C GLY A 323 23.08 -2.27 -15.05
N VAL A 324 21.75 -2.41 -15.12
CA VAL A 324 20.86 -1.58 -15.97
C VAL A 324 19.87 -0.79 -15.15
N THR A 325 19.16 -1.42 -14.22
CA THR A 325 18.10 -0.78 -13.43
C THR A 325 18.67 0.23 -12.46
N ASP A 326 18.15 1.46 -12.49
CA ASP A 326 18.52 2.48 -11.50
C ASP A 326 17.85 2.20 -10.15
N LEU A 327 18.65 2.16 -9.09
CA LEU A 327 18.20 2.13 -7.70
C LEU A 327 18.49 3.49 -7.05
N TYR A 328 17.61 3.89 -6.16
CA TYR A 328 17.70 5.15 -5.43
C TYR A 328 17.85 4.87 -3.94
N GLY A 329 18.68 5.66 -3.27
CA GLY A 329 18.92 5.48 -1.86
C GLY A 329 19.19 6.80 -1.15
N VAL A 330 19.35 6.71 0.16
CA VAL A 330 19.67 7.83 1.06
C VAL A 330 20.85 7.42 1.94
N MET A 331 21.78 8.36 2.15
CA MET A 331 23.01 8.17 2.93
C MET A 331 23.02 9.18 4.08
N TRP A 332 23.23 8.69 5.29
CA TRP A 332 23.49 9.46 6.50
C TRP A 332 24.97 9.41 6.84
N LYS A 333 25.52 10.56 7.21
CA LYS A 333 26.92 10.74 7.60
C LYS A 333 27.02 11.24 9.05
N PRO A 334 28.10 10.97 9.78
CA PRO A 334 28.34 11.57 11.10
C PRO A 334 28.26 13.10 11.09
N ALA A 335 27.92 13.71 12.22
CA ALA A 335 27.93 15.17 12.35
C ALA A 335 29.33 15.76 12.14
N ASP A 336 30.37 15.08 12.64
CA ASP A 336 31.77 15.40 12.49
C ASP A 336 32.43 14.72 11.26
N PHE A 337 31.63 14.40 10.25
CA PHE A 337 32.11 13.74 9.03
C PHE A 337 33.30 14.47 8.41
N ASP A 338 34.36 13.70 8.19
CA ASP A 338 35.60 14.13 7.56
C ASP A 338 35.92 13.22 6.37
N SER A 339 35.88 13.75 5.16
CA SER A 339 36.09 12.96 3.92
C SER A 339 37.49 12.36 3.78
N THR A 340 38.44 12.75 4.64
CA THR A 340 39.78 12.18 4.69
C THR A 340 39.90 10.91 5.55
N LYS A 341 38.87 10.66 6.38
CA LYS A 341 38.74 9.44 7.21
C LYS A 341 37.98 8.37 6.48
N VAL A 342 38.11 7.14 6.98
CA VAL A 342 37.40 5.96 6.44
C VAL A 342 36.44 5.43 7.48
N TYR A 343 35.19 5.16 7.05
CA TYR A 343 34.09 4.78 7.93
C TYR A 343 33.52 3.43 7.52
N PRO A 344 33.17 2.55 8.47
CA PRO A 344 32.39 1.36 8.17
C PRO A 344 30.97 1.76 7.67
N ILE A 345 30.38 0.92 6.84
CA ILE A 345 29.07 1.16 6.26
C ILE A 345 28.02 0.20 6.82
N ILE A 346 26.82 0.72 7.10
CA ILE A 346 25.65 -0.08 7.54
C ILE A 346 24.51 0.13 6.56
N SER A 347 23.95 -0.96 6.03
CA SER A 347 22.70 -0.94 5.26
C SER A 347 21.51 -1.18 6.18
N ASN A 348 20.59 -0.23 6.24
CA ASN A 348 19.28 -0.38 6.85
C ASN A 348 18.30 -0.86 5.79
N VAL A 349 17.76 -2.06 5.97
CA VAL A 349 16.95 -2.72 4.96
C VAL A 349 15.54 -3.03 5.45
N TYR A 350 14.57 -2.82 4.57
CA TYR A 350 13.21 -3.31 4.74
C TYR A 350 12.66 -3.69 3.36
N PRO A 351 13.08 -4.83 2.79
CA PRO A 351 12.48 -5.31 1.57
C PRO A 351 11.10 -5.89 1.88
N GLY A 352 10.13 -5.51 1.10
CA GLY A 352 8.83 -6.16 1.08
C GLY A 352 8.46 -6.39 -0.38
N SER A 353 7.67 -7.42 -0.66
CA SER A 353 7.01 -7.55 -1.93
C SER A 353 6.00 -6.41 -2.04
N PHE A 354 6.30 -5.26 -2.52
CA PHE A 354 5.44 -4.09 -2.68
C PHE A 354 5.84 -2.86 -1.84
N PHE A 355 6.79 -2.99 -0.94
CA PHE A 355 7.22 -1.90 -0.09
C PHE A 355 8.71 -1.64 -0.28
N GLU A 356 9.08 -0.38 -0.33
CA GLU A 356 10.45 0.07 -0.42
C GLU A 356 10.64 1.24 0.54
N TYR A 357 11.45 1.03 1.57
CA TYR A 357 11.70 2.03 2.59
C TYR A 357 12.85 2.93 2.17
N VAL A 358 12.56 3.85 1.26
CA VAL A 358 13.53 4.89 0.87
C VAL A 358 12.89 6.25 1.12
N PRO A 359 13.38 7.04 2.10
CA PRO A 359 12.84 8.35 2.40
C PRO A 359 12.87 9.28 1.18
N THR A 360 11.80 10.05 0.99
CA THR A 360 11.68 11.01 -0.13
C THR A 360 11.45 12.44 0.35
N ARG A 361 11.21 12.65 1.65
CA ARG A 361 10.88 13.93 2.25
C ARG A 361 11.84 14.28 3.36
N PHE A 362 11.95 15.55 3.66
CA PHE A 362 12.71 16.07 4.78
C PHE A 362 12.14 15.59 6.11
N THR A 363 13.02 15.14 7.00
CA THR A 363 12.70 14.85 8.39
C THR A 363 13.94 14.97 9.26
N ILE A 364 13.79 15.55 10.43
CA ILE A 364 14.81 15.56 11.49
C ILE A 364 14.61 14.39 12.46
N ASN A 365 13.50 13.65 12.33
CA ASN A 365 13.07 12.60 13.26
C ASN A 365 13.47 11.18 12.82
N ASP A 366 14.38 11.03 11.86
CA ASP A 366 14.94 9.72 11.55
C ASP A 366 15.93 9.30 12.67
N VAL A 367 15.36 8.81 13.75
CA VAL A 367 16.10 8.54 14.99
C VAL A 367 17.05 7.35 14.88
N TYR A 368 16.80 6.39 13.98
CA TYR A 368 17.62 5.18 13.89
C TYR A 368 18.86 5.41 13.04
N ASN A 369 18.71 5.81 11.80
CA ASN A 369 19.82 6.01 10.86
C ASN A 369 20.71 7.17 11.28
N THR A 370 20.12 8.28 11.72
CA THR A 370 20.87 9.43 12.23
C THR A 370 21.68 9.05 13.48
N ARG A 371 21.14 8.29 14.43
CA ARG A 371 21.85 7.86 15.64
C ARG A 371 23.03 6.94 15.32
N LEU A 372 22.83 5.98 14.43
CA LEU A 372 23.95 5.10 13.98
C LEU A 372 25.05 5.91 13.30
N ALA A 373 24.68 6.89 12.47
CA ALA A 373 25.66 7.77 11.84
C ALA A 373 26.46 8.56 12.89
N GLN A 374 25.83 9.04 13.97
CA GLN A 374 26.53 9.75 15.07
C GLN A 374 27.54 8.85 15.81
N LEU A 375 27.45 7.53 15.72
CA LEU A 375 28.41 6.59 16.28
C LEU A 375 29.63 6.36 15.35
N GLY A 376 29.70 7.06 14.22
CA GLY A 376 30.83 6.98 13.30
C GLY A 376 30.64 6.00 12.14
N PHE A 377 29.39 5.71 11.75
CA PHE A 377 29.08 4.88 10.59
C PHE A 377 28.58 5.73 9.42
N ILE A 378 28.87 5.31 8.20
CA ILE A 378 28.05 5.66 7.05
C ILE A 378 26.83 4.74 7.07
N VAL A 379 25.64 5.32 7.11
CA VAL A 379 24.38 4.52 7.10
C VAL A 379 23.66 4.76 5.79
N ILE A 380 23.20 3.71 5.16
CA ILE A 380 22.41 3.81 3.92
C ILE A 380 21.07 3.09 4.04
N THR A 381 20.13 3.53 3.25
CA THR A 381 18.98 2.74 2.82
C THR A 381 18.89 2.84 1.31
N VAL A 382 18.64 1.74 0.63
CA VAL A 382 18.55 1.68 -0.83
C VAL A 382 17.38 0.84 -1.26
N GLY A 383 16.71 1.26 -2.34
CA GLY A 383 15.64 0.49 -2.97
C GLY A 383 16.17 -0.76 -3.66
N HIS A 384 15.30 -1.75 -3.81
CA HIS A 384 15.62 -3.02 -4.45
C HIS A 384 14.56 -3.33 -5.52
N ARG A 385 14.94 -3.97 -6.61
CA ARG A 385 13.95 -4.55 -7.52
C ARG A 385 13.02 -5.46 -6.72
N GLY A 386 11.73 -5.43 -6.98
CA GLY A 386 10.72 -6.14 -6.18
C GLY A 386 10.08 -5.30 -5.08
N GLY A 387 10.57 -4.06 -4.84
CA GLY A 387 10.15 -3.20 -3.74
C GLY A 387 8.79 -2.53 -3.97
N THR A 388 8.71 -1.51 -4.80
CA THR A 388 7.52 -0.65 -4.88
C THR A 388 6.79 -0.71 -6.21
N PRO A 389 5.44 -0.64 -6.23
CA PRO A 389 4.67 -0.50 -7.47
C PRO A 389 4.82 0.88 -8.15
N MET A 390 5.44 1.88 -7.50
CA MET A 390 5.72 3.20 -8.10
C MET A 390 6.64 3.12 -9.33
N ARG A 391 7.36 2.01 -9.51
CA ARG A 391 8.29 1.78 -10.61
C ARG A 391 7.72 0.90 -11.71
N GLY A 392 6.43 0.58 -11.65
CA GLY A 392 5.71 -0.26 -12.60
C GLY A 392 5.83 -1.76 -12.33
N LYS A 393 5.03 -2.52 -13.06
CA LYS A 393 4.80 -3.95 -12.82
C LYS A 393 6.08 -4.79 -12.85
N ALA A 394 6.91 -4.65 -13.87
CA ALA A 394 8.14 -5.46 -14.00
C ALA A 394 9.09 -5.25 -12.81
N TYR A 395 9.10 -4.04 -12.23
CA TYR A 395 9.92 -3.76 -11.06
C TYR A 395 9.35 -4.42 -9.80
N HIS A 396 8.09 -4.18 -9.45
CA HIS A 396 7.56 -4.67 -8.18
C HIS A 396 7.29 -6.19 -8.16
N THR A 397 7.15 -6.82 -9.32
CA THR A 397 6.95 -8.28 -9.39
C THR A 397 8.26 -9.07 -9.44
N TYR A 398 9.42 -8.41 -9.47
CA TYR A 398 10.73 -9.07 -9.60
C TYR A 398 11.01 -10.11 -8.52
N GLY A 399 10.55 -9.87 -7.28
CA GLY A 399 10.70 -10.79 -6.16
C GLY A 399 9.70 -11.94 -6.10
N TYR A 400 8.77 -12.07 -7.07
CA TYR A 400 7.75 -13.10 -7.03
C TYR A 400 8.36 -14.51 -7.04
N ASN A 401 7.93 -15.36 -6.11
CA ASN A 401 8.48 -16.68 -5.83
C ASN A 401 9.96 -16.71 -5.35
N ASN A 402 10.57 -15.56 -5.04
CA ASN A 402 11.92 -15.46 -4.52
C ASN A 402 12.03 -14.42 -3.40
N MET A 403 11.15 -14.51 -2.42
CA MET A 403 10.97 -13.50 -1.38
C MET A 403 12.18 -13.32 -0.46
N ARG A 404 13.04 -14.34 -0.33
CA ARG A 404 14.22 -14.29 0.54
C ARG A 404 15.40 -13.60 -0.15
N ASP A 405 15.66 -13.96 -1.39
CA ASP A 405 16.99 -13.69 -2.01
C ASP A 405 16.96 -12.54 -3.02
N TYR A 406 15.77 -12.11 -3.48
CA TYR A 406 15.66 -11.12 -4.55
C TYR A 406 16.37 -9.78 -4.27
N PRO A 407 16.42 -9.26 -3.02
CA PRO A 407 17.04 -7.97 -2.75
C PRO A 407 18.53 -8.06 -2.46
N LEU A 408 19.07 -9.26 -2.14
CA LEU A 408 20.43 -9.42 -1.59
C LEU A 408 21.53 -8.95 -2.54
N ALA A 409 21.42 -9.34 -3.81
CA ALA A 409 22.42 -8.96 -4.81
C ALA A 409 22.38 -7.46 -5.11
N ASP A 410 21.20 -6.84 -5.10
CA ASP A 410 21.02 -5.41 -5.35
C ASP A 410 21.65 -4.58 -4.21
N ASP A 411 21.44 -4.98 -2.94
CA ASP A 411 22.02 -4.31 -1.77
C ASP A 411 23.54 -4.40 -1.77
N LYS A 412 24.09 -5.61 -1.95
CA LYS A 412 25.54 -5.83 -2.05
C LYS A 412 26.16 -4.98 -3.15
N TYR A 413 25.59 -5.02 -4.36
CA TYR A 413 26.14 -4.29 -5.51
C TYR A 413 26.01 -2.77 -5.34
N ALA A 414 24.97 -2.29 -4.65
CA ALA A 414 24.84 -0.88 -4.29
C ALA A 414 25.97 -0.43 -3.37
N ILE A 415 26.30 -1.20 -2.33
CA ILE A 415 27.39 -0.91 -1.39
C ILE A 415 28.74 -0.91 -2.11
N GLU A 416 29.01 -1.89 -2.98
CA GLU A 416 30.25 -1.96 -3.77
C GLU A 416 30.43 -0.73 -4.67
N GLN A 417 29.37 -0.27 -5.33
CA GLN A 417 29.40 0.94 -6.15
C GLN A 417 29.63 2.21 -5.32
N LEU A 418 29.03 2.30 -4.13
CA LEU A 418 29.24 3.44 -3.24
C LEU A 418 30.67 3.48 -2.71
N ALA A 419 31.23 2.34 -2.32
CA ALA A 419 32.63 2.25 -1.88
C ALA A 419 33.63 2.59 -3.01
N ALA A 420 33.35 2.15 -4.24
CA ALA A 420 34.14 2.52 -5.40
C ALA A 420 34.07 4.02 -5.73
N ARG A 421 32.94 4.66 -5.44
CA ARG A 421 32.71 6.11 -5.68
C ARG A 421 33.27 6.98 -4.58
N TYR A 422 33.22 6.52 -3.33
CA TYR A 422 33.52 7.30 -2.14
C TYR A 422 34.65 6.66 -1.32
N PRO A 423 35.91 7.15 -1.40
CA PRO A 423 37.05 6.59 -0.68
C PRO A 423 36.91 6.55 0.85
N PHE A 424 35.97 7.30 1.40
CA PHE A 424 35.66 7.33 2.84
C PHE A 424 34.83 6.11 3.30
N ILE A 425 34.38 5.21 2.42
CA ILE A 425 33.61 4.01 2.76
C ILE A 425 34.54 2.79 2.83
N ASP A 426 34.57 2.13 4.00
CA ASP A 426 35.32 0.88 4.20
C ASP A 426 34.47 -0.33 3.79
N ALA A 427 34.67 -0.81 2.56
CA ALA A 427 33.96 -2.00 2.05
C ALA A 427 34.36 -3.32 2.74
N THR A 428 35.38 -3.30 3.63
CA THR A 428 35.79 -4.48 4.43
C THR A 428 35.01 -4.56 5.76
N LYS A 429 34.24 -3.53 6.11
CA LYS A 429 33.46 -3.41 7.35
C LYS A 429 32.02 -3.05 7.04
N VAL A 430 31.28 -4.02 6.53
CA VAL A 430 29.88 -3.85 6.12
C VAL A 430 28.95 -4.46 7.16
N GLY A 431 28.05 -3.65 7.68
CA GLY A 431 26.94 -4.11 8.53
C GLY A 431 25.61 -4.06 7.79
N ILE A 432 24.65 -4.87 8.25
CA ILE A 432 23.27 -4.85 7.78
C ILE A 432 22.31 -4.98 8.95
N TYR A 433 21.21 -4.23 8.95
CA TYR A 433 20.18 -4.41 9.94
C TYR A 433 18.78 -4.14 9.39
N GLY A 434 17.77 -4.76 10.01
CA GLY A 434 16.39 -4.49 9.67
C GLY A 434 15.41 -5.18 10.61
N HIS A 435 14.16 -4.75 10.54
CA HIS A 435 13.04 -5.29 11.31
C HIS A 435 12.05 -6.01 10.40
N SER A 436 11.35 -7.05 10.90
CA SER A 436 10.35 -7.82 10.14
C SER A 436 10.96 -8.36 8.82
N GLY A 437 10.46 -7.99 7.65
CA GLY A 437 11.07 -8.32 6.36
C GLY A 437 12.55 -7.92 6.27
N GLY A 438 12.95 -6.80 6.90
CA GLY A 438 14.35 -6.40 7.01
C GLY A 438 15.19 -7.32 7.90
N GLY A 439 14.59 -7.85 8.99
CA GLY A 439 15.24 -8.87 9.82
C GLY A 439 15.45 -10.18 9.05
N PHE A 440 14.46 -10.58 8.26
CA PHE A 440 14.56 -11.73 7.37
C PHE A 440 15.70 -11.55 6.35
N MET A 441 15.77 -10.40 5.67
CA MET A 441 16.84 -10.08 4.73
C MET A 441 18.20 -10.03 5.41
N SER A 442 18.33 -9.42 6.59
CA SER A 442 19.61 -9.30 7.31
C SER A 442 20.20 -10.66 7.65
N ALA A 443 19.36 -11.60 8.12
CA ALA A 443 19.80 -12.97 8.37
C ALA A 443 20.19 -13.71 7.06
N ALA A 444 19.40 -13.56 6.01
CA ALA A 444 19.69 -14.15 4.71
C ALA A 444 21.01 -13.60 4.11
N ALA A 445 21.24 -12.28 4.25
CA ALA A 445 22.42 -11.60 3.71
C ALA A 445 23.71 -12.15 4.31
N ILE A 446 23.83 -12.23 5.63
CA ILE A 446 25.06 -12.72 6.28
C ILE A 446 25.27 -14.21 6.03
N CYS A 447 24.20 -15.00 5.85
CA CYS A 447 24.31 -16.41 5.49
C CYS A 447 24.72 -16.62 4.01
N THR A 448 24.28 -15.73 3.11
CA THR A 448 24.54 -15.85 1.67
C THR A 448 25.90 -15.26 1.28
N TYR A 449 26.28 -14.16 1.92
CA TYR A 449 27.54 -13.44 1.67
C TYR A 449 28.37 -13.25 2.95
N PRO A 450 28.83 -14.36 3.60
CA PRO A 450 29.54 -14.30 4.90
C PRO A 450 30.87 -13.54 4.83
N ASP A 451 31.49 -13.49 3.65
CA ASP A 451 32.78 -12.78 3.44
C ASP A 451 32.57 -11.28 3.13
N PHE A 452 31.33 -10.85 2.93
CA PHE A 452 30.97 -9.45 2.63
C PHE A 452 30.37 -8.72 3.83
N TYR A 453 29.36 -9.32 4.49
CA TYR A 453 28.73 -8.73 5.67
C TYR A 453 29.47 -9.17 6.94
N SER A 454 30.10 -8.21 7.63
CA SER A 454 30.84 -8.45 8.86
C SER A 454 29.92 -8.58 10.09
N ALA A 455 28.74 -7.96 10.05
CA ALA A 455 27.76 -7.97 11.14
C ALA A 455 26.34 -7.86 10.61
N ALA A 456 25.40 -8.54 11.27
CA ALA A 456 23.98 -8.43 10.97
C ALA A 456 23.14 -8.33 12.24
N VAL A 457 22.12 -7.45 12.22
CA VAL A 457 21.10 -7.38 13.26
C VAL A 457 19.74 -7.69 12.65
N SER A 458 19.18 -8.85 13.03
CA SER A 458 17.88 -9.33 12.59
C SER A 458 16.86 -9.15 13.70
N SER A 459 15.91 -8.24 13.52
CA SER A 459 14.83 -7.98 14.46
C SER A 459 13.51 -8.51 13.93
N ALA A 460 12.88 -9.43 14.70
CA ALA A 460 11.56 -10.01 14.40
C ALA A 460 11.39 -10.54 12.96
N GLY A 461 12.45 -11.15 12.40
CA GLY A 461 12.43 -11.67 11.04
C GLY A 461 11.57 -12.95 10.92
N ASN A 462 10.78 -13.03 9.88
CA ASN A 462 9.98 -14.20 9.53
C ASN A 462 10.81 -15.21 8.74
N HIS A 463 11.68 -15.96 9.43
CA HIS A 463 12.71 -16.80 8.81
C HIS A 463 12.18 -18.07 8.15
N ASP A 464 10.96 -18.46 8.42
CA ASP A 464 10.28 -19.57 7.76
C ASP A 464 8.93 -19.12 7.19
N ASN A 465 8.84 -19.03 5.87
CA ASN A 465 7.63 -18.62 5.14
C ASN A 465 6.94 -19.82 4.45
N ARG A 466 7.23 -21.06 4.87
CA ARG A 466 6.56 -22.26 4.37
C ARG A 466 5.23 -22.51 5.05
N ILE A 467 4.97 -21.82 6.14
CA ILE A 467 3.75 -21.86 6.95
C ILE A 467 3.02 -20.54 6.89
#